data_4158585180d7d07b3c1aee48d5e32608
#
_entry.id   4158585180d7d07b3c1aee48d5e32608
#
_cell.length_a   1.000
_cell.length_b   1.000
_cell.length_c   1.000
_cell.angle_alpha   90.00
_cell.angle_beta   90.00
_cell.angle_gamma   90.00
#
_symmetry.space_group_name_H-M   'P 1'
#
loop_
_entity.id
_entity.type
_entity.pdbx_description
1 polymer ?
#
loop_
_entity_poly.entity_id
_entity_poly.type
_entity_poly.pdbx_seq_one_letter_code
_entity_poly.pdbx_strand_id
1 'polypeptide(L)'
;MQTTIEEIISTYKPSTIEETKAIIREIVQSIVLIGLSRSNFFKIASFYGGTALRIFYNLNRYSEDLDFTLNEVNDDFSITPYISKIQETALSYGLNLEISSKIKTANTPIESVFAKLNTYQTFINLKINSKMVATLHKDENIKVKLEIDCHPAIGFKTENKWLDMLEFAPVVVLDEPSLFAGKIHAILCRNYKNTVKGRDYYDFLFYVKNRIKPNMNYLKNKLIESGKIKEDIDFNIDVLKAMLKQRFESTDFEQVKKDAMRFAFKNEDLSYYCKELFMQMVDKL
;
A
#
# COMPACT_ATOMS: atom_id res chain seq x y z
N MET A 1 10.20 -6.76 25.47
CA MET A 1 8.81 -6.84 25.98
C MET A 1 7.92 -6.79 24.75
N GLN A 2 6.99 -7.71 24.57
CA GLN A 2 6.11 -7.72 23.40
C GLN A 2 5.02 -6.66 23.63
N THR A 3 4.86 -5.72 22.69
CA THR A 3 3.83 -4.68 22.78
C THR A 3 2.47 -5.30 22.51
N THR A 4 1.49 -5.03 23.37
CA THR A 4 0.13 -5.56 23.19
C THR A 4 -0.66 -4.72 22.18
N ILE A 5 -1.69 -5.32 21.57
CA ILE A 5 -2.59 -4.60 20.65
C ILE A 5 -3.28 -3.45 21.36
N GLU A 6 -3.69 -3.66 22.61
CA GLU A 6 -4.34 -2.65 23.44
C GLU A 6 -3.43 -1.44 23.70
N GLU A 7 -2.15 -1.69 23.97
CA GLU A 7 -1.14 -0.61 24.14
C GLU A 7 -0.97 0.21 22.88
N ILE A 8 -0.90 -0.44 21.71
CA ILE A 8 -0.82 0.25 20.42
C ILE A 8 -2.06 1.14 20.23
N ILE A 9 -3.27 0.59 20.37
CA ILE A 9 -4.51 1.35 20.20
C ILE A 9 -4.55 2.53 21.17
N SER A 10 -4.12 2.34 22.42
CA SER A 10 -4.10 3.40 23.42
C SER A 10 -3.15 4.54 23.08
N THR A 11 -2.03 4.25 22.42
CA THR A 11 -1.06 5.24 21.94
C THR A 11 -1.64 6.14 20.85
N TYR A 12 -2.39 5.55 19.93
CA TYR A 12 -3.04 6.30 18.83
C TYR A 12 -4.26 7.14 19.28
N LYS A 13 -4.89 6.81 20.42
CA LYS A 13 -6.04 7.51 21.01
C LYS A 13 -7.17 7.77 19.98
N PRO A 14 -7.70 6.74 19.30
CA PRO A 14 -8.72 6.96 18.29
C PRO A 14 -9.99 7.58 18.91
N SER A 15 -10.56 8.57 18.23
CA SER A 15 -11.78 9.27 18.66
C SER A 15 -13.03 8.77 17.96
N THR A 16 -12.88 8.04 16.86
CA THR A 16 -13.98 7.54 16.03
C THR A 16 -13.83 6.04 15.74
N ILE A 17 -14.93 5.41 15.33
CA ILE A 17 -14.94 4.01 14.89
C ILE A 17 -14.03 3.83 13.67
N GLU A 18 -14.06 4.75 12.73
CA GLU A 18 -13.29 4.66 11.49
C GLU A 18 -11.78 4.77 11.79
N GLU A 19 -11.37 5.64 12.69
CA GLU A 19 -9.98 5.71 13.17
C GLU A 19 -9.57 4.39 13.86
N THR A 20 -10.43 3.85 14.72
CA THR A 20 -10.17 2.56 15.40
C THR A 20 -10.02 1.42 14.40
N LYS A 21 -10.92 1.33 13.39
CA LYS A 21 -10.83 0.33 12.32
C LYS A 21 -9.54 0.48 11.50
N ALA A 22 -9.12 1.72 11.22
CA ALA A 22 -7.90 1.98 10.48
C ALA A 22 -6.65 1.51 11.24
N ILE A 23 -6.59 1.77 12.55
CA ILE A 23 -5.49 1.32 13.42
C ILE A 23 -5.46 -0.22 13.49
N ILE A 24 -6.62 -0.86 13.72
CA ILE A 24 -6.69 -2.33 13.75
C ILE A 24 -6.29 -2.92 12.40
N ARG A 25 -6.65 -2.28 11.28
CA ARG A 25 -6.19 -2.71 9.94
C ARG A 25 -4.67 -2.65 9.83
N GLU A 26 -4.04 -1.58 10.31
CA GLU A 26 -2.57 -1.41 10.31
C GLU A 26 -1.89 -2.48 11.19
N ILE A 27 -2.50 -2.84 12.32
CA ILE A 27 -2.07 -3.95 13.19
C ILE A 27 -2.18 -5.29 12.44
N VAL A 28 -3.30 -5.56 11.76
CA VAL A 28 -3.47 -6.78 10.96
C VAL A 28 -2.46 -6.84 9.82
N GLN A 29 -2.20 -5.72 9.15
CA GLN A 29 -1.15 -5.63 8.12
C GLN A 29 0.23 -6.01 8.70
N SER A 30 0.57 -5.51 9.87
CA SER A 30 1.83 -5.85 10.55
C SER A 30 1.89 -7.34 10.94
N ILE A 31 0.82 -7.92 11.43
CA ILE A 31 0.73 -9.35 11.74
C ILE A 31 0.93 -10.21 10.48
N VAL A 32 0.32 -9.83 9.36
CA VAL A 32 0.52 -10.52 8.08
C VAL A 32 1.99 -10.44 7.66
N LEU A 33 2.63 -9.27 7.74
CA LEU A 33 4.04 -9.10 7.41
C LEU A 33 4.95 -9.95 8.32
N ILE A 34 4.67 -10.05 9.61
CA ILE A 34 5.38 -10.92 10.55
C ILE A 34 5.22 -12.40 10.14
N GLY A 35 4.00 -12.84 9.83
CA GLY A 35 3.74 -14.20 9.39
C GLY A 35 4.48 -14.56 8.09
N LEU A 36 4.49 -13.65 7.13
CA LEU A 36 5.23 -13.78 5.88
C LEU A 36 6.76 -13.81 6.12
N SER A 37 7.27 -12.97 7.02
CA SER A 37 8.67 -12.97 7.41
C SER A 37 9.11 -14.32 8.00
N ARG A 38 8.28 -14.88 8.89
CA ARG A 38 8.52 -16.18 9.52
C ARG A 38 8.41 -17.37 8.57
N SER A 39 7.82 -17.20 7.40
CA SER A 39 7.60 -18.23 6.39
C SER A 39 8.62 -18.23 5.24
N ASN A 40 9.68 -17.43 5.34
CA ASN A 40 10.67 -17.20 4.27
C ASN A 40 10.10 -16.59 2.96
N PHE A 41 8.92 -15.99 3.00
CA PHE A 41 8.29 -15.36 1.83
C PHE A 41 9.20 -14.30 1.20
N PHE A 42 9.87 -13.50 2.01
CA PHE A 42 10.77 -12.43 1.56
C PHE A 42 12.09 -12.90 0.92
N LYS A 43 12.30 -14.21 0.78
CA LYS A 43 13.38 -14.73 -0.09
C LYS A 43 13.04 -14.65 -1.57
N ILE A 44 11.75 -14.65 -1.91
CA ILE A 44 11.25 -14.69 -3.29
C ILE A 44 10.37 -13.50 -3.67
N ALA A 45 9.97 -12.69 -2.71
CA ALA A 45 9.07 -11.56 -2.92
C ALA A 45 9.53 -10.33 -2.14
N SER A 46 9.12 -9.17 -2.60
CA SER A 46 9.41 -7.87 -1.99
C SER A 46 8.10 -7.09 -1.78
N PHE A 47 8.02 -6.41 -0.65
CA PHE A 47 6.88 -5.57 -0.28
C PHE A 47 6.98 -4.20 -0.94
N TYR A 48 5.85 -3.67 -1.45
CA TYR A 48 5.84 -2.36 -2.08
C TYR A 48 4.50 -1.64 -1.90
N GLY A 49 4.27 -0.55 -2.60
CA GLY A 49 3.00 0.15 -2.60
C GLY A 49 2.82 1.15 -1.47
N GLY A 50 1.57 1.61 -1.29
CA GLY A 50 1.26 2.66 -0.33
C GLY A 50 1.44 2.26 1.12
N THR A 51 1.23 0.99 1.45
CA THR A 51 1.39 0.48 2.81
C THR A 51 2.86 0.33 3.18
N ALA A 52 3.74 -0.02 2.22
CA ALA A 52 5.19 0.00 2.45
C ALA A 52 5.67 1.42 2.79
N LEU A 53 5.20 2.43 2.06
CA LEU A 53 5.48 3.83 2.38
C LEU A 53 4.97 4.22 3.77
N ARG A 54 3.76 3.79 4.13
CA ARG A 54 3.16 4.10 5.43
C ARG A 54 3.98 3.51 6.57
N ILE A 55 4.32 2.23 6.48
CA ILE A 55 4.96 1.50 7.58
C ILE A 55 6.45 1.85 7.70
N PHE A 56 7.18 1.97 6.58
CA PHE A 56 8.64 2.05 6.60
C PHE A 56 9.22 3.43 6.28
N TYR A 57 8.40 4.35 5.74
CA TYR A 57 8.87 5.67 5.31
C TYR A 57 8.02 6.84 5.83
N ASN A 58 7.19 6.58 6.85
CA ASN A 58 6.39 7.60 7.55
C ASN A 58 5.43 8.38 6.66
N LEU A 59 4.81 7.73 5.66
CA LEU A 59 3.76 8.36 4.87
C LEU A 59 2.57 8.72 5.78
N ASN A 60 2.14 9.98 5.73
CA ASN A 60 1.14 10.52 6.67
C ASN A 60 -0.31 10.34 6.16
N ARG A 61 -0.66 9.13 5.74
CA ARG A 61 -2.03 8.73 5.38
C ARG A 61 -2.25 7.25 5.61
N TYR A 62 -3.50 6.85 5.78
CA TYR A 62 -3.87 5.44 5.86
C TYR A 62 -3.67 4.72 4.52
N SER A 63 -3.38 3.43 4.60
CA SER A 63 -3.32 2.53 3.45
C SER A 63 -4.00 1.20 3.80
N GLU A 64 -4.59 0.53 2.80
CA GLU A 64 -5.51 -0.58 3.05
C GLU A 64 -4.97 -1.93 2.58
N ASP A 65 -4.26 -1.95 1.45
CA ASP A 65 -3.83 -3.16 0.78
C ASP A 65 -2.35 -3.46 1.10
N LEU A 66 -1.95 -4.73 0.99
CA LEU A 66 -0.57 -5.18 1.04
C LEU A 66 -0.17 -5.62 -0.36
N ASP A 67 0.72 -4.88 -0.99
CA ASP A 67 1.19 -5.12 -2.34
C ASP A 67 2.57 -5.78 -2.31
N PHE A 68 2.72 -6.92 -2.98
CA PHE A 68 3.98 -7.65 -3.12
C PHE A 68 4.31 -7.88 -4.59
N THR A 69 5.58 -7.91 -4.91
CA THR A 69 6.08 -8.34 -6.21
C THR A 69 7.04 -9.50 -6.01
N LEU A 70 6.96 -10.51 -6.85
CA LEU A 70 8.01 -11.53 -6.87
C LEU A 70 9.31 -10.91 -7.35
N ASN A 71 10.44 -11.53 -6.99
CA ASN A 71 11.75 -11.08 -7.45
C ASN A 71 12.02 -11.52 -8.90
N GLU A 72 11.34 -12.59 -9.34
CA GLU A 72 11.42 -13.17 -10.69
C GLU A 72 10.01 -13.61 -11.13
N VAL A 73 9.81 -13.71 -12.46
CA VAL A 73 8.55 -14.21 -13.03
C VAL A 73 8.28 -15.65 -12.59
N ASN A 74 7.09 -15.90 -12.06
CA ASN A 74 6.68 -17.23 -11.67
C ASN A 74 5.15 -17.41 -11.86
N ASP A 75 4.77 -18.08 -12.93
CA ASP A 75 3.37 -18.36 -13.28
C ASP A 75 2.70 -19.36 -12.30
N ASP A 76 3.49 -20.24 -11.71
CA ASP A 76 3.04 -21.30 -10.79
C ASP A 76 3.03 -20.84 -9.32
N PHE A 77 3.31 -19.58 -9.06
CA PHE A 77 3.32 -19.08 -7.69
C PHE A 77 1.96 -19.23 -7.03
N SER A 78 1.97 -19.67 -5.77
CA SER A 78 0.80 -19.69 -4.91
C SER A 78 1.14 -19.16 -3.51
N ILE A 79 0.27 -18.32 -2.97
CA ILE A 79 0.34 -17.84 -1.58
C ILE A 79 -0.06 -18.90 -0.56
N THR A 80 -0.73 -19.97 -0.99
CA THR A 80 -1.30 -21.00 -0.11
C THR A 80 -0.33 -21.58 0.91
N PRO A 81 0.94 -21.89 0.58
CA PRO A 81 1.90 -22.40 1.56
C PRO A 81 2.21 -21.45 2.73
N TYR A 82 1.95 -20.15 2.56
CA TYR A 82 2.27 -19.13 3.55
C TYR A 82 1.08 -18.82 4.49
N ILE A 83 -0.14 -19.21 4.12
CA ILE A 83 -1.38 -18.87 4.82
C ILE A 83 -1.38 -19.38 6.27
N SER A 84 -0.97 -20.64 6.49
CA SER A 84 -0.95 -21.23 7.82
C SER A 84 -0.08 -20.43 8.79
N LYS A 85 1.08 -19.96 8.33
CA LYS A 85 2.00 -19.18 9.18
C LYS A 85 1.44 -17.79 9.50
N ILE A 86 0.72 -17.16 8.58
CA ILE A 86 0.00 -15.90 8.84
C ILE A 86 -1.07 -16.12 9.91
N GLN A 87 -1.88 -17.18 9.78
CA GLN A 87 -2.95 -17.50 10.73
C GLN A 87 -2.42 -17.88 12.12
N GLU A 88 -1.38 -18.70 12.19
CA GLU A 88 -0.68 -19.01 13.46
C GLU A 88 -0.17 -17.73 14.14
N THR A 89 0.44 -16.84 13.36
CA THR A 89 0.93 -15.58 13.87
C THR A 89 -0.22 -14.73 14.42
N ALA A 90 -1.32 -14.60 13.69
CA ALA A 90 -2.49 -13.86 14.15
C ALA A 90 -3.09 -14.43 15.45
N LEU A 91 -3.20 -15.75 15.53
CA LEU A 91 -3.68 -16.43 16.75
C LEU A 91 -2.78 -16.18 17.95
N SER A 92 -1.45 -16.08 17.76
CA SER A 92 -0.52 -15.74 18.86
C SER A 92 -0.74 -14.35 19.45
N TYR A 93 -1.38 -13.44 18.69
CA TYR A 93 -1.84 -12.14 19.12
C TYR A 93 -3.32 -12.08 19.51
N GLY A 94 -3.99 -13.24 19.62
CA GLY A 94 -5.41 -13.33 19.98
C GLY A 94 -6.39 -12.93 18.87
N LEU A 95 -5.92 -12.84 17.62
CA LEU A 95 -6.76 -12.51 16.47
C LEU A 95 -7.03 -13.73 15.61
N ASN A 96 -8.31 -13.97 15.28
CA ASN A 96 -8.71 -15.04 14.38
C ASN A 96 -8.89 -14.49 12.96
N LEU A 97 -7.89 -14.71 12.08
CA LEU A 97 -7.92 -14.26 10.70
C LEU A 97 -8.47 -15.37 9.78
N GLU A 98 -9.55 -15.06 9.08
CA GLU A 98 -10.01 -15.84 7.93
C GLU A 98 -9.26 -15.39 6.67
N ILE A 99 -8.57 -16.32 6.00
CA ILE A 99 -7.92 -16.04 4.72
C ILE A 99 -8.66 -16.75 3.61
N SER A 100 -9.13 -15.98 2.64
CA SER A 100 -9.86 -16.46 1.47
C SER A 100 -9.18 -16.04 0.18
N SER A 101 -8.85 -17.00 -0.68
CA SER A 101 -8.38 -16.70 -2.05
C SER A 101 -9.56 -16.33 -2.93
N LYS A 102 -9.35 -15.36 -3.86
CA LYS A 102 -10.23 -15.23 -5.02
C LYS A 102 -9.84 -16.31 -6.03
N ILE A 103 -10.82 -17.09 -6.48
CA ILE A 103 -10.61 -17.97 -7.64
C ILE A 103 -10.26 -17.07 -8.82
N LYS A 104 -9.12 -17.28 -9.46
CA LYS A 104 -8.71 -16.57 -10.67
C LYS A 104 -9.78 -16.82 -11.75
N THR A 105 -10.54 -15.80 -12.11
CA THR A 105 -11.55 -15.86 -13.19
C THR A 105 -10.98 -15.43 -14.54
N ALA A 106 -9.74 -14.96 -14.57
CA ALA A 106 -9.01 -14.54 -15.78
C ALA A 106 -7.51 -14.82 -15.60
N ASN A 107 -6.77 -14.99 -16.70
CA ASN A 107 -5.31 -15.05 -16.71
C ASN A 107 -4.74 -13.67 -16.36
N THR A 108 -4.67 -13.37 -15.06
CA THR A 108 -4.01 -12.16 -14.56
C THR A 108 -2.70 -12.55 -13.90
N PRO A 109 -1.62 -11.76 -14.08
CA PRO A 109 -0.34 -12.01 -13.43
C PRO A 109 -0.39 -11.73 -11.93
N ILE A 110 -1.55 -11.31 -11.38
CA ILE A 110 -1.71 -10.94 -9.98
C ILE A 110 -2.47 -12.02 -9.24
N GLU A 111 -1.88 -12.57 -8.18
CA GLU A 111 -2.57 -13.39 -7.19
C GLU A 111 -3.14 -12.49 -6.09
N SER A 112 -4.38 -12.72 -5.68
CA SER A 112 -5.06 -11.92 -4.66
C SER A 112 -5.74 -12.78 -3.62
N VAL A 113 -5.48 -12.46 -2.34
CA VAL A 113 -6.17 -13.06 -1.21
C VAL A 113 -6.66 -11.96 -0.24
N PHE A 114 -7.64 -12.29 0.58
CA PHE A 114 -8.17 -11.41 1.59
C PHE A 114 -7.98 -12.02 2.97
N ALA A 115 -7.30 -11.30 3.85
CA ALA A 115 -7.32 -11.55 5.28
C ALA A 115 -8.50 -10.77 5.89
N LYS A 116 -9.40 -11.47 6.55
CA LYS A 116 -10.63 -10.90 7.14
C LYS A 116 -10.63 -11.11 8.64
N LEU A 117 -11.04 -10.09 9.36
CA LEU A 117 -11.20 -10.08 10.80
C LEU A 117 -12.60 -9.57 11.15
N ASN A 118 -13.39 -10.34 11.89
CA ASN A 118 -14.70 -9.86 12.33
C ASN A 118 -14.55 -8.66 13.26
N THR A 119 -15.07 -7.51 12.84
CA THR A 119 -14.89 -6.23 13.54
C THR A 119 -15.57 -6.23 14.89
N TYR A 120 -16.83 -6.70 14.95
CA TYR A 120 -17.63 -6.71 16.18
C TYR A 120 -16.97 -7.56 17.27
N GLN A 121 -16.59 -8.81 16.94
CA GLN A 121 -15.93 -9.71 17.90
C GLN A 121 -14.58 -9.17 18.35
N THR A 122 -13.82 -8.59 17.43
CA THR A 122 -12.51 -7.98 17.74
C THR A 122 -12.64 -6.82 18.70
N PHE A 123 -13.62 -5.93 18.50
CA PHE A 123 -13.84 -4.80 19.41
C PHE A 123 -14.22 -5.26 20.81
N ILE A 124 -15.02 -6.33 20.93
CA ILE A 124 -15.34 -6.94 22.24
C ILE A 124 -14.09 -7.49 22.89
N ASN A 125 -13.31 -8.31 22.18
CA ASN A 125 -12.12 -8.97 22.70
C ASN A 125 -11.05 -7.96 23.17
N LEU A 126 -10.88 -6.87 22.42
CA LEU A 126 -9.95 -5.77 22.72
C LEU A 126 -10.55 -4.72 23.69
N LYS A 127 -11.72 -4.98 24.26
CA LYS A 127 -12.42 -4.09 25.22
C LYS A 127 -12.57 -2.65 24.71
N ILE A 128 -12.79 -2.49 23.41
CA ILE A 128 -13.06 -1.18 22.81
C ILE A 128 -14.33 -0.58 23.41
N ASN A 129 -14.41 0.75 23.45
CA ASN A 129 -15.53 1.50 24.03
C ASN A 129 -16.90 0.92 23.61
N SER A 130 -17.70 0.53 24.58
CA SER A 130 -19.00 -0.14 24.40
C SER A 130 -19.98 0.67 23.53
N LYS A 131 -19.93 2.01 23.57
CA LYS A 131 -20.74 2.87 22.69
C LYS A 131 -20.35 2.70 21.20
N MET A 132 -19.07 2.49 20.90
CA MET A 132 -18.62 2.21 19.54
C MET A 132 -19.06 0.81 19.11
N VAL A 133 -18.91 -0.20 19.98
CA VAL A 133 -19.36 -1.57 19.70
C VAL A 133 -20.85 -1.65 19.37
N ALA A 134 -21.68 -0.90 20.09
CA ALA A 134 -23.14 -0.91 19.91
C ALA A 134 -23.61 -0.44 18.52
N THR A 135 -22.79 0.29 17.79
CA THR A 135 -23.11 0.80 16.45
C THR A 135 -22.59 -0.08 15.31
N LEU A 136 -21.82 -1.12 15.62
CA LEU A 136 -21.25 -2.03 14.63
C LEU A 136 -22.27 -3.10 14.20
N HIS A 137 -22.26 -3.41 12.91
CA HIS A 137 -22.97 -4.58 12.42
C HIS A 137 -22.19 -5.86 12.80
N LYS A 138 -22.91 -6.92 13.23
CA LYS A 138 -22.28 -8.16 13.72
C LYS A 138 -21.45 -8.88 12.66
N ASP A 139 -21.80 -8.74 11.39
CA ASP A 139 -21.10 -9.37 10.25
C ASP A 139 -20.09 -8.43 9.59
N GLU A 140 -19.84 -7.27 10.19
CA GLU A 140 -18.85 -6.34 9.65
C GLU A 140 -17.43 -6.89 9.80
N ASN A 141 -16.62 -6.75 8.73
CA ASN A 141 -15.26 -7.25 8.71
C ASN A 141 -14.26 -6.16 8.34
N ILE A 142 -13.18 -6.07 9.11
CA ILE A 142 -11.95 -5.43 8.65
C ILE A 142 -11.30 -6.38 7.64
N LYS A 143 -10.98 -5.84 6.46
CA LYS A 143 -10.38 -6.60 5.36
C LYS A 143 -9.03 -5.99 5.00
N VAL A 144 -8.04 -6.85 4.84
CA VAL A 144 -6.74 -6.53 4.27
C VAL A 144 -6.59 -7.37 3.02
N LYS A 145 -6.41 -6.72 1.87
CA LYS A 145 -6.16 -7.38 0.60
C LYS A 145 -4.65 -7.57 0.43
N LEU A 146 -4.22 -8.76 0.08
CA LEU A 146 -2.87 -9.06 -0.35
C LEU A 146 -2.90 -9.23 -1.87
N GLU A 147 -2.06 -8.48 -2.57
CA GLU A 147 -1.86 -8.61 -4.03
C GLU A 147 -0.40 -8.93 -4.30
N ILE A 148 -0.17 -10.00 -5.04
CA ILE A 148 1.16 -10.46 -5.40
C ILE A 148 1.30 -10.39 -6.92
N ASP A 149 2.18 -9.53 -7.40
CA ASP A 149 2.57 -9.43 -8.80
C ASP A 149 3.53 -10.57 -9.12
N CYS A 150 3.07 -11.53 -9.92
CA CYS A 150 3.83 -12.71 -10.33
C CYS A 150 4.69 -12.47 -11.58
N HIS A 151 4.50 -11.33 -12.25
CA HIS A 151 5.24 -10.92 -13.46
C HIS A 151 5.89 -9.55 -13.24
N PRO A 152 6.91 -9.46 -12.40
CA PRO A 152 7.54 -8.19 -12.08
C PRO A 152 8.26 -7.58 -13.28
N ALA A 153 8.05 -6.29 -13.52
CA ALA A 153 8.95 -5.53 -14.39
C ALA A 153 10.36 -5.51 -13.80
N ILE A 154 11.37 -5.68 -14.62
CA ILE A 154 12.77 -5.70 -14.17
C ILE A 154 13.31 -4.32 -13.84
N GLY A 155 14.33 -4.26 -12.96
CA GLY A 155 15.10 -3.06 -12.68
C GLY A 155 14.74 -2.33 -11.38
N PHE A 156 13.79 -2.84 -10.58
CA PHE A 156 13.61 -2.35 -9.20
C PHE A 156 14.80 -2.75 -8.32
N LYS A 157 14.96 -2.01 -7.24
CA LYS A 157 15.93 -2.33 -6.18
C LYS A 157 15.19 -2.54 -4.87
N THR A 158 15.81 -3.31 -3.99
CA THR A 158 15.24 -3.65 -2.69
C THR A 158 16.15 -3.27 -1.56
N GLU A 159 15.60 -3.11 -0.37
CA GLU A 159 16.32 -2.94 0.88
C GLU A 159 15.65 -3.75 2.00
N ASN A 160 16.42 -4.06 3.04
CA ASN A 160 15.88 -4.72 4.23
C ASN A 160 15.45 -3.66 5.24
N LYS A 161 14.21 -3.75 5.70
CA LYS A 161 13.64 -2.92 6.77
C LYS A 161 13.23 -3.79 7.94
N TRP A 162 13.14 -3.18 9.11
CA TRP A 162 12.64 -3.83 10.31
C TRP A 162 11.26 -3.29 10.65
N LEU A 163 10.28 -4.18 10.68
CA LEU A 163 8.99 -3.89 11.28
C LEU A 163 9.18 -3.86 12.80
N ASP A 164 8.58 -2.90 13.50
CA ASP A 164 8.77 -2.68 14.94
C ASP A 164 7.44 -2.43 15.70
N MET A 165 6.30 -2.52 15.03
CA MET A 165 5.01 -2.20 15.64
C MET A 165 4.60 -3.17 16.77
N LEU A 166 4.76 -4.48 16.56
CA LEU A 166 4.40 -5.54 17.50
C LEU A 166 5.65 -6.29 17.97
N GLU A 167 6.51 -6.62 17.03
CA GLU A 167 7.81 -7.26 17.24
C GLU A 167 8.76 -6.87 16.11
N PHE A 168 10.06 -7.07 16.32
CA PHE A 168 11.05 -6.88 15.27
C PHE A 168 10.99 -8.04 14.26
N ALA A 169 10.64 -7.73 13.03
CA ALA A 169 10.60 -8.70 11.94
C ALA A 169 11.26 -8.11 10.68
N PRO A 170 12.17 -8.85 10.01
CA PRO A 170 12.78 -8.38 8.77
C PRO A 170 11.80 -8.48 7.62
N VAL A 171 11.72 -7.41 6.83
CA VAL A 171 10.88 -7.30 5.63
C VAL A 171 11.74 -6.77 4.48
N VAL A 172 11.71 -7.46 3.34
CA VAL A 172 12.34 -6.95 2.11
C VAL A 172 11.33 -6.03 1.42
N VAL A 173 11.73 -4.78 1.21
CA VAL A 173 10.90 -3.75 0.57
C VAL A 173 11.58 -3.19 -0.66
N LEU A 174 10.82 -2.68 -1.63
CA LEU A 174 11.40 -1.88 -2.69
C LEU A 174 11.99 -0.60 -2.09
N ASP A 175 13.15 -0.15 -2.59
CA ASP A 175 13.73 1.12 -2.20
C ASP A 175 12.85 2.31 -2.62
N GLU A 176 13.01 3.47 -1.96
CA GLU A 176 12.17 4.64 -2.24
C GLU A 176 12.18 5.08 -3.72
N PRO A 177 13.33 5.06 -4.45
CA PRO A 177 13.34 5.35 -5.87
C PRO A 177 12.47 4.41 -6.71
N SER A 178 12.46 3.11 -6.39
CA SER A 178 11.65 2.11 -7.09
C SER A 178 10.17 2.23 -6.71
N LEU A 179 9.85 2.49 -5.45
CA LEU A 179 8.49 2.79 -5.00
C LEU A 179 7.95 4.03 -5.73
N PHE A 180 8.76 5.09 -5.86
CA PHE A 180 8.36 6.30 -6.57
C PHE A 180 8.11 6.04 -8.05
N ALA A 181 8.98 5.26 -8.71
CA ALA A 181 8.78 4.83 -10.10
C ALA A 181 7.42 4.12 -10.28
N GLY A 182 7.06 3.21 -9.37
CA GLY A 182 5.75 2.55 -9.34
C GLY A 182 4.58 3.53 -9.21
N LYS A 183 4.71 4.58 -8.40
CA LYS A 183 3.70 5.64 -8.26
C LYS A 183 3.56 6.49 -9.51
N ILE A 184 4.65 6.89 -10.12
CA ILE A 184 4.64 7.63 -11.37
C ILE A 184 3.99 6.79 -12.47
N HIS A 185 4.35 5.51 -12.58
CA HIS A 185 3.70 4.59 -13.52
C HIS A 185 2.18 4.55 -13.30
N ALA A 186 1.72 4.43 -12.04
CA ALA A 186 0.30 4.43 -11.72
C ALA A 186 -0.41 5.73 -12.15
N ILE A 187 0.21 6.91 -11.92
CA ILE A 187 -0.32 8.21 -12.37
C ILE A 187 -0.45 8.26 -13.88
N LEU A 188 0.56 7.80 -14.62
CA LEU A 188 0.63 7.90 -16.07
C LEU A 188 -0.26 6.89 -16.81
N CYS A 189 -0.42 5.67 -16.25
CA CYS A 189 -1.02 4.54 -16.95
C CYS A 189 -2.45 4.23 -16.53
N ARG A 190 -2.88 4.61 -15.31
CA ARG A 190 -4.26 4.34 -14.89
C ARG A 190 -5.27 5.10 -15.73
N ASN A 191 -6.23 4.36 -16.29
CA ASN A 191 -7.38 4.93 -17.00
C ASN A 191 -8.48 5.26 -15.97
N TYR A 192 -8.56 6.53 -15.61
CA TYR A 192 -9.60 7.04 -14.71
C TYR A 192 -10.89 7.32 -15.49
N LYS A 193 -11.64 6.25 -15.81
CA LYS A 193 -12.94 6.44 -16.52
C LYS A 193 -13.95 7.22 -15.69
N ASN A 194 -13.95 7.05 -14.35
CA ASN A 194 -14.94 7.67 -13.47
C ASN A 194 -14.42 8.13 -12.10
N THR A 195 -13.19 7.77 -11.69
CA THR A 195 -12.66 8.13 -10.36
C THR A 195 -11.14 8.26 -10.40
N VAL A 196 -10.63 9.44 -10.08
CA VAL A 196 -9.18 9.66 -9.89
C VAL A 196 -8.75 9.03 -8.57
N LYS A 197 -7.61 8.34 -8.53
CA LYS A 197 -7.03 7.87 -7.27
C LYS A 197 -6.12 8.95 -6.69
N GLY A 198 -6.68 9.84 -5.88
CA GLY A 198 -5.99 10.96 -5.26
C GLY A 198 -4.81 10.55 -4.39
N ARG A 199 -4.84 9.32 -3.83
CA ARG A 199 -3.72 8.74 -3.09
C ARG A 199 -2.41 8.69 -3.90
N ASP A 200 -2.46 8.46 -5.21
CA ASP A 200 -1.26 8.42 -6.04
C ASP A 200 -0.63 9.83 -6.16
N TYR A 201 -1.45 10.87 -6.21
CA TYR A 201 -1.01 12.28 -6.22
C TYR A 201 -0.48 12.72 -4.84
N TYR A 202 -1.11 12.26 -3.76
CA TYR A 202 -0.60 12.47 -2.40
C TYR A 202 0.82 11.89 -2.24
N ASP A 203 1.00 10.64 -2.66
CA ASP A 203 2.29 9.95 -2.62
C ASP A 203 3.33 10.64 -3.52
N PHE A 204 2.93 11.14 -4.69
CA PHE A 204 3.83 11.91 -5.57
C PHE A 204 4.40 13.14 -4.84
N LEU A 205 3.55 13.93 -4.16
CA LEU A 205 4.01 15.08 -3.39
C LEU A 205 4.93 14.67 -2.25
N PHE A 206 4.65 13.57 -1.58
CA PHE A 206 5.52 13.02 -0.53
C PHE A 206 6.95 12.79 -1.05
N TYR A 207 7.11 12.11 -2.18
CA TYR A 207 8.42 11.84 -2.75
C TYR A 207 9.15 13.12 -3.18
N VAL A 208 8.45 14.02 -3.87
CA VAL A 208 9.06 15.27 -4.33
C VAL A 208 9.47 16.15 -3.17
N LYS A 209 8.65 16.24 -2.12
CA LYS A 209 8.95 16.99 -0.88
C LYS A 209 10.19 16.44 -0.18
N ASN A 210 10.34 15.12 -0.15
CA ASN A 210 11.51 14.44 0.42
C ASN A 210 12.72 14.36 -0.54
N ARG A 211 12.63 14.99 -1.73
CA ARG A 211 13.70 15.04 -2.74
C ARG A 211 14.12 13.66 -3.26
N ILE A 212 13.24 12.69 -3.20
CA ILE A 212 13.46 11.35 -3.75
C ILE A 212 13.38 11.45 -5.28
N LYS A 213 14.33 10.85 -5.97
CA LYS A 213 14.31 10.71 -7.42
C LYS A 213 13.78 9.33 -7.81
N PRO A 214 12.98 9.22 -8.88
CA PRO A 214 12.48 7.92 -9.32
C PRO A 214 13.60 7.05 -9.92
N ASN A 215 13.50 5.74 -9.75
CA ASN A 215 14.33 4.78 -10.47
C ASN A 215 13.91 4.79 -11.95
N MET A 216 14.65 5.54 -12.78
CA MET A 216 14.31 5.78 -14.18
C MET A 216 14.35 4.50 -15.02
N ASN A 217 15.26 3.57 -14.72
CA ASN A 217 15.35 2.30 -15.43
C ASN A 217 14.13 1.43 -15.17
N TYR A 218 13.74 1.27 -13.92
CA TYR A 218 12.54 0.53 -13.54
C TYR A 218 11.26 1.18 -14.11
N LEU A 219 11.18 2.51 -14.04
CA LEU A 219 10.05 3.24 -14.61
C LEU A 219 9.94 3.03 -16.12
N LYS A 220 11.07 3.11 -16.86
CA LYS A 220 11.09 2.84 -18.31
C LYS A 220 10.51 1.47 -18.61
N ASN A 221 11.00 0.42 -17.92
CA ASN A 221 10.54 -0.94 -18.15
C ASN A 221 9.04 -1.11 -17.88
N LYS A 222 8.52 -0.54 -16.78
CA LYS A 222 7.07 -0.55 -16.50
C LYS A 222 6.24 0.19 -17.56
N LEU A 223 6.75 1.29 -18.08
CA LEU A 223 6.05 2.05 -19.13
C LEU A 223 6.04 1.31 -20.48
N ILE A 224 7.12 0.58 -20.80
CA ILE A 224 7.19 -0.29 -22.00
C ILE A 224 6.20 -1.44 -21.84
N GLU A 225 6.23 -2.16 -20.72
CA GLU A 225 5.36 -3.30 -20.44
C GLU A 225 3.88 -2.94 -20.51
N SER A 226 3.51 -1.74 -20.05
CA SER A 226 2.14 -1.22 -20.14
C SER A 226 1.80 -0.61 -21.51
N GLY A 227 2.71 -0.64 -22.47
CA GLY A 227 2.53 -0.07 -23.82
C GLY A 227 2.43 1.46 -23.85
N LYS A 228 2.86 2.13 -22.76
CA LYS A 228 2.79 3.59 -22.66
C LYS A 228 3.88 4.30 -23.45
N ILE A 229 5.05 3.68 -23.55
CA ILE A 229 6.17 4.10 -24.41
C ILE A 229 6.69 2.91 -25.21
N LYS A 230 7.40 3.19 -26.32
CA LYS A 230 8.10 2.18 -27.10
C LYS A 230 9.50 1.93 -26.54
N GLU A 231 10.10 0.78 -26.86
CA GLU A 231 11.44 0.38 -26.39
C GLU A 231 12.54 1.31 -26.88
N ASP A 232 12.42 1.82 -28.11
CA ASP A 232 13.39 2.66 -28.81
C ASP A 232 13.43 4.12 -28.33
N ILE A 233 12.52 4.52 -27.42
CA ILE A 233 12.52 5.87 -26.87
C ILE A 233 13.75 6.11 -25.97
N ASP A 234 14.44 7.21 -26.18
CA ASP A 234 15.40 7.78 -25.23
C ASP A 234 14.66 8.39 -24.05
N PHE A 235 14.27 7.50 -23.10
CA PHE A 235 13.51 7.88 -21.93
C PHE A 235 14.41 8.50 -20.85
N ASN A 236 14.29 9.81 -20.69
CA ASN A 236 15.06 10.61 -19.73
C ASN A 236 14.13 11.47 -18.85
N ILE A 237 14.71 12.26 -17.96
CA ILE A 237 13.94 13.08 -17.00
C ILE A 237 13.08 14.14 -17.68
N ASP A 238 13.50 14.70 -18.82
CA ASP A 238 12.74 15.72 -19.54
C ASP A 238 11.50 15.12 -20.19
N VAL A 239 11.64 13.93 -20.78
CA VAL A 239 10.52 13.15 -21.30
C VAL A 239 9.53 12.84 -20.20
N LEU A 240 10.01 12.38 -19.04
CA LEU A 240 9.16 12.11 -17.88
C LEU A 240 8.40 13.37 -17.43
N LYS A 241 9.08 14.50 -17.30
CA LYS A 241 8.47 15.78 -16.93
C LYS A 241 7.37 16.18 -17.92
N ALA A 242 7.63 16.05 -19.21
CA ALA A 242 6.64 16.35 -20.25
C ALA A 242 5.39 15.45 -20.14
N MET A 243 5.58 14.14 -19.91
CA MET A 243 4.48 13.19 -19.73
C MET A 243 3.63 13.51 -18.47
N LEU A 244 4.27 13.84 -17.36
CA LEU A 244 3.59 14.20 -16.12
C LEU A 244 2.82 15.52 -16.28
N LYS A 245 3.41 16.54 -16.90
CA LYS A 245 2.74 17.81 -17.18
C LYS A 245 1.50 17.60 -18.04
N GLN A 246 1.62 16.83 -19.12
CA GLN A 246 0.48 16.48 -19.98
C GLN A 246 -0.63 15.75 -19.19
N ARG A 247 -0.25 14.84 -18.28
CA ARG A 247 -1.19 14.13 -17.43
C ARG A 247 -1.91 15.07 -16.48
N PHE A 248 -1.19 15.99 -15.84
CA PHE A 248 -1.75 16.94 -14.89
C PHE A 248 -2.63 18.00 -15.53
N GLU A 249 -2.37 18.38 -16.80
CA GLU A 249 -3.28 19.26 -17.56
C GLU A 249 -4.70 18.69 -17.68
N SER A 250 -4.82 17.37 -17.83
CA SER A 250 -6.12 16.68 -18.01
C SER A 250 -6.71 16.14 -16.70
N THR A 251 -6.07 16.38 -15.56
CA THR A 251 -6.48 15.84 -14.26
C THR A 251 -7.49 16.75 -13.56
N ASP A 252 -8.59 16.17 -13.07
CA ASP A 252 -9.54 16.85 -12.18
C ASP A 252 -9.00 16.85 -10.73
N PHE A 253 -8.41 17.98 -10.32
CA PHE A 253 -7.82 18.11 -8.99
C PHE A 253 -8.83 18.21 -7.85
N GLU A 254 -10.08 18.54 -8.11
CA GLU A 254 -11.13 18.45 -7.10
C GLU A 254 -11.45 16.98 -6.75
N GLN A 255 -11.48 16.11 -7.75
CA GLN A 255 -11.60 14.68 -7.50
C GLN A 255 -10.34 14.10 -6.83
N VAL A 256 -9.14 14.53 -7.21
CA VAL A 256 -7.87 14.17 -6.53
C VAL A 256 -7.98 14.49 -5.05
N LYS A 257 -8.36 15.71 -4.71
CA LYS A 257 -8.52 16.20 -3.35
C LYS A 257 -9.53 15.37 -2.57
N LYS A 258 -10.72 15.18 -3.14
CA LYS A 258 -11.82 14.41 -2.53
C LYS A 258 -11.42 12.96 -2.23
N ASP A 259 -10.71 12.29 -3.15
CA ASP A 259 -10.26 10.91 -2.92
C ASP A 259 -9.11 10.87 -1.90
N ALA A 260 -8.12 11.76 -1.98
CA ALA A 260 -7.00 11.82 -1.04
C ALA A 260 -7.46 12.07 0.40
N MET A 261 -8.44 12.97 0.61
CA MET A 261 -9.02 13.27 1.92
C MET A 261 -9.59 12.04 2.64
N ARG A 262 -10.07 11.04 1.93
CA ARG A 262 -10.62 9.80 2.53
C ARG A 262 -9.57 8.98 3.27
N PHE A 263 -8.30 9.18 2.96
CA PHE A 263 -7.17 8.44 3.50
C PHE A 263 -6.23 9.32 4.34
N ALA A 264 -6.35 10.64 4.22
CA ALA A 264 -5.56 11.59 4.99
C ALA A 264 -5.90 11.51 6.49
N PHE A 265 -4.93 11.80 7.33
CA PHE A 265 -5.18 11.96 8.76
C PHE A 265 -6.03 13.21 9.01
N LYS A 266 -6.78 13.20 10.11
CA LYS A 266 -7.79 14.21 10.44
C LYS A 266 -7.32 15.67 10.38
N ASN A 267 -6.04 15.92 10.56
CA ASN A 267 -5.44 17.26 10.59
C ASN A 267 -4.70 17.63 9.30
N GLU A 268 -4.79 16.82 8.25
CA GLU A 268 -4.17 17.11 6.96
C GLU A 268 -5.00 18.13 6.21
N ASP A 269 -4.37 19.24 5.83
CA ASP A 269 -4.96 20.24 4.94
C ASP A 269 -4.54 19.95 3.49
N LEU A 270 -5.50 19.60 2.65
CA LEU A 270 -5.30 19.38 1.22
C LEU A 270 -5.91 20.50 0.36
N SER A 271 -6.26 21.63 0.94
CA SER A 271 -6.87 22.76 0.24
C SER A 271 -5.96 23.32 -0.88
N TYR A 272 -4.64 23.19 -0.70
CA TYR A 272 -3.62 23.65 -1.65
C TYR A 272 -3.41 22.70 -2.86
N TYR A 273 -4.10 21.55 -2.91
CA TYR A 273 -4.01 20.65 -4.06
C TYR A 273 -4.67 21.29 -5.29
N CYS A 274 -3.86 21.78 -6.20
CA CYS A 274 -4.29 22.39 -7.46
C CYS A 274 -3.29 22.05 -8.56
N LYS A 275 -3.69 22.26 -9.81
CA LYS A 275 -2.87 21.96 -10.98
C LYS A 275 -1.52 22.68 -10.92
N GLU A 276 -1.52 23.94 -10.55
CA GLU A 276 -0.31 24.80 -10.48
C GLU A 276 0.73 24.23 -9.54
N LEU A 277 0.30 23.74 -8.35
CA LEU A 277 1.21 23.09 -7.41
C LEU A 277 1.86 21.85 -8.05
N PHE A 278 1.06 20.97 -8.64
CA PHE A 278 1.58 19.73 -9.20
C PHE A 278 2.52 20.00 -10.40
N MET A 279 2.21 21.02 -11.23
CA MET A 279 3.12 21.47 -12.29
C MET A 279 4.47 21.93 -11.75
N GLN A 280 4.47 22.79 -10.71
CA GLN A 280 5.70 23.22 -10.05
C GLN A 280 6.47 22.05 -9.41
N MET A 281 5.78 21.06 -8.87
CA MET A 281 6.45 19.89 -8.28
C MET A 281 7.10 19.00 -9.35
N VAL A 282 6.55 18.92 -10.57
CA VAL A 282 7.22 18.24 -11.69
C VAL A 282 8.57 18.89 -12.02
N ASP A 283 8.66 20.22 -11.94
CA ASP A 283 9.93 20.93 -12.22
C ASP A 283 11.05 20.60 -11.22
N LYS A 284 10.69 20.14 -10.01
CA LYS A 284 11.65 19.73 -8.96
C LYS A 284 12.18 18.28 -9.13
N LEU A 285 11.59 17.49 -10.04
CA LEU A 285 12.16 16.20 -10.44
C LEU A 285 13.47 16.41 -11.22
#